data_63ecdbbd3804046fc60f6701abe579a7
#
_entry.id   63ecdbbd3804046fc60f6701abe579a7
#
_cell.length_a   1.000
_cell.length_b   1.000
_cell.length_c   1.000
_cell.angle_alpha   90.00
_cell.angle_beta   90.00
_cell.angle_gamma   90.00
#
_symmetry.space_group_name_H-M   'P 1'
#
loop_
_entity.id
_entity.type
_entity.pdbx_description
1 polymer ?
#
loop_
_entity_poly.entity_id
_entity_poly.type
_entity_poly.pdbx_seq_one_letter_code
_entity_poly.pdbx_strand_id
1 'polypeptide(L)'
;MVKTKFKKAVSLMLAAVMSLTAFTGIGATTAFAAVGEKADVYLVDYPRSGDTNNNGEWGHGNLNYMNGWKGLSTKYTGLRAMGSYSGNIAYCIEPGTGQRTGDTLTEKDENFFNNISPNGTISGDDIRLLIGRILQYGYRGGISTSWKSQNESDANCIAHAYATQILIWETIVGERDAGFNHVSTSGYNAVLECVSTAHPLRSKILSYYNSMVTSVQNHTKVPSFCTRSSGSAKVNELEWNGSKYVATLTDTNGVLGNYNFSANIDGVSFSVSGNKLTVSMEKAPSKEFTITAAKKNGVRRGVVVWSDGIHQNGNGIQDVVTYAQEVSDPVSGFVKMKVSYGSCQIVKTSEDGKVDGIQFTISGNGVNQTVTTANGGKFQLDNLIPGVYTVTEQSIDKYVPQEVHRVTVVAGQVSKVNFNNVLKRGNLQVIKSSEDNLVEGMKFHLFGTSLSGDAVDQYAVTDKDGVATFKDVLISGSEPY
;
A
#
# COMPACT_ATOMS: atom_id res chain seq x y z
N MET A 1 -34.69 17.88 -13.52
CA MET A 1 -33.23 17.81 -13.58
C MET A 1 -32.49 18.53 -12.44
N VAL A 2 -33.12 19.47 -11.72
CA VAL A 2 -32.50 20.23 -10.62
C VAL A 2 -32.52 19.49 -9.27
N LYS A 3 -33.56 18.65 -9.02
CA LYS A 3 -33.69 17.92 -7.74
C LYS A 3 -32.67 16.77 -7.52
N THR A 4 -32.10 16.22 -8.59
CA THR A 4 -31.13 15.11 -8.49
C THR A 4 -29.67 15.59 -8.21
N LYS A 5 -29.33 16.82 -8.64
CA LYS A 5 -28.03 17.42 -8.34
C LYS A 5 -27.92 17.90 -6.90
N PHE A 6 -29.05 18.32 -6.31
CA PHE A 6 -29.04 18.78 -4.91
C PHE A 6 -28.89 17.61 -3.91
N LYS A 7 -29.46 16.43 -4.21
CA LYS A 7 -29.27 15.24 -3.37
C LYS A 7 -27.83 14.70 -3.39
N LYS A 8 -27.10 14.80 -4.52
CA LYS A 8 -25.68 14.39 -4.59
C LYS A 8 -24.75 15.36 -3.88
N ALA A 9 -25.02 16.67 -3.93
CA ALA A 9 -24.23 17.67 -3.21
C ALA A 9 -24.43 17.58 -1.68
N VAL A 10 -25.67 17.30 -1.23
CA VAL A 10 -25.95 17.10 0.20
C VAL A 10 -25.36 15.78 0.71
N SER A 11 -25.33 14.69 -0.09
CA SER A 11 -24.67 13.43 0.29
C SER A 11 -23.14 13.57 0.37
N LEU A 12 -22.50 14.35 -0.52
CA LEU A 12 -21.05 14.60 -0.42
C LEU A 12 -20.71 15.53 0.75
N MET A 13 -21.53 16.53 1.06
CA MET A 13 -21.33 17.35 2.26
C MET A 13 -21.60 16.58 3.55
N LEU A 14 -22.58 15.67 3.58
CA LEU A 14 -22.81 14.82 4.74
C LEU A 14 -21.70 13.80 4.95
N ALA A 15 -21.09 13.26 3.87
CA ALA A 15 -19.93 12.37 3.97
C ALA A 15 -18.67 13.10 4.44
N ALA A 16 -18.46 14.34 3.99
CA ALA A 16 -17.37 15.20 4.46
C ALA A 16 -17.56 15.69 5.90
N VAL A 17 -18.81 15.96 6.31
CA VAL A 17 -19.15 16.36 7.68
C VAL A 17 -19.14 15.15 8.62
N MET A 18 -19.54 13.94 8.16
CA MET A 18 -19.45 12.74 8.99
C MET A 18 -18.01 12.24 9.17
N SER A 19 -17.08 12.51 8.25
CA SER A 19 -15.66 12.24 8.47
C SER A 19 -14.99 13.25 9.43
N LEU A 20 -15.56 14.45 9.58
CA LEU A 20 -15.09 15.45 10.56
C LEU A 20 -15.80 15.31 11.93
N THR A 21 -17.05 14.83 11.97
CA THR A 21 -17.81 14.71 13.21
C THR A 21 -17.64 13.37 13.93
N ALA A 22 -17.09 12.33 13.28
CA ALA A 22 -16.71 11.09 13.98
C ALA A 22 -15.51 11.27 14.92
N PHE A 23 -14.83 12.42 14.88
CA PHE A 23 -13.72 12.77 15.79
C PHE A 23 -14.10 13.79 16.88
N THR A 24 -15.32 14.33 16.88
CA THR A 24 -15.77 15.29 17.91
C THR A 24 -16.62 14.67 19.03
N GLY A 25 -16.67 13.36 19.12
CA GLY A 25 -17.49 12.61 20.07
C GLY A 25 -16.81 12.25 21.39
N ILE A 26 -15.65 12.85 21.74
CA ILE A 26 -15.13 12.83 23.10
C ILE A 26 -14.91 14.29 23.51
N GLY A 27 -15.97 14.87 24.03
CA GLY A 27 -15.90 16.13 24.75
C GLY A 27 -15.11 15.95 26.03
N ALA A 28 -13.80 16.05 25.93
CA ALA A 28 -12.94 16.41 27.02
C ALA A 28 -12.15 17.61 26.51
N THR A 29 -12.51 18.78 26.97
CA THR A 29 -11.62 19.94 26.92
C THR A 29 -10.33 19.52 27.56
N THR A 30 -9.36 19.14 26.75
CA THR A 30 -7.99 19.02 27.18
C THR A 30 -7.53 20.42 27.49
N ALA A 31 -7.49 20.76 28.73
CA ALA A 31 -6.59 21.80 29.14
C ALA A 31 -5.17 21.26 28.86
N PHE A 32 -4.63 21.56 27.67
CA PHE A 32 -3.22 21.89 27.63
C PHE A 32 -3.10 23.03 28.65
N ALA A 33 -2.19 22.90 29.60
CA ALA A 33 -1.84 24.04 30.41
C ALA A 33 -1.59 25.18 29.41
N ALA A 34 -2.10 26.37 29.66
CA ALA A 34 -1.97 27.42 28.65
C ALA A 34 -0.50 27.78 28.50
N VAL A 35 0.01 27.88 27.26
CA VAL A 35 1.37 28.35 27.01
C VAL A 35 1.67 29.56 27.88
N GLY A 36 2.77 29.49 28.66
CA GLY A 36 3.12 30.52 29.63
C GLY A 36 2.75 30.19 31.08
N GLU A 37 2.03 29.09 31.37
CA GLU A 37 1.86 28.63 32.75
C GLU A 37 3.20 28.27 33.37
N LYS A 38 3.30 28.46 34.69
CA LYS A 38 4.49 28.13 35.48
C LYS A 38 4.22 26.99 36.45
N ALA A 39 5.20 26.12 36.60
CA ALA A 39 5.16 25.03 37.55
C ALA A 39 6.56 24.74 38.12
N ASP A 40 6.60 24.32 39.35
CA ASP A 40 7.84 23.95 40.03
C ASP A 40 8.16 22.46 39.79
N VAL A 41 9.46 22.14 39.72
CA VAL A 41 9.98 20.80 39.56
C VAL A 41 10.32 20.22 40.94
N TYR A 42 9.99 18.97 41.14
CA TYR A 42 10.31 18.20 42.33
C TYR A 42 11.17 16.99 41.94
N LEU A 43 12.39 16.91 42.49
CA LEU A 43 13.31 15.80 42.28
C LEU A 43 13.07 14.72 43.29
N VAL A 44 13.05 13.47 42.82
CA VAL A 44 13.09 12.28 43.68
C VAL A 44 14.39 11.58 43.43
N ASP A 45 15.35 11.82 44.32
CA ASP A 45 16.65 11.15 44.33
C ASP A 45 16.61 9.97 45.28
N TYR A 46 17.06 8.83 44.82
CA TYR A 46 17.09 7.61 45.57
C TYR A 46 18.48 7.40 46.18
N PRO A 47 18.56 7.08 47.47
CA PRO A 47 19.83 6.90 48.17
C PRO A 47 20.61 5.72 47.61
N ARG A 48 21.94 5.81 47.65
CA ARG A 48 22.85 4.76 47.25
C ARG A 48 22.98 3.71 48.38
N SER A 49 23.26 2.46 47.97
CA SER A 49 23.66 1.42 48.91
C SER A 49 24.92 1.85 49.65
N GLY A 50 24.87 1.82 50.98
CA GLY A 50 25.95 2.25 51.86
C GLY A 50 25.93 3.74 52.22
N ASP A 51 24.97 4.52 51.74
CA ASP A 51 24.69 5.86 52.23
C ASP A 51 24.02 5.77 53.59
N THR A 52 24.80 6.00 54.64
CA THR A 52 24.34 5.89 56.05
C THR A 52 23.24 6.90 56.39
N ASN A 53 23.08 7.96 55.59
CA ASN A 53 22.07 8.99 55.84
C ASN A 53 20.73 8.64 55.22
N ASN A 54 20.69 7.70 54.27
CA ASN A 54 19.52 7.42 53.42
C ASN A 54 19.14 5.93 53.37
N ASN A 55 19.64 5.09 54.24
CA ASN A 55 19.31 3.66 54.36
C ASN A 55 19.51 2.79 53.13
N GLY A 56 20.16 3.24 52.07
CA GLY A 56 20.74 2.41 51.06
C GLY A 56 19.85 1.45 50.26
N GLU A 57 18.54 1.59 50.31
CA GLU A 57 17.62 0.69 49.55
C GLU A 57 17.84 0.72 48.05
N TRP A 58 18.38 1.81 47.58
CA TRP A 58 18.58 2.11 46.18
C TRP A 58 20.04 2.12 45.77
N GLY A 59 20.85 1.34 46.40
CA GLY A 59 22.24 1.25 45.99
C GLY A 59 22.37 1.27 44.48
N HIS A 60 22.92 2.34 43.94
CA HIS A 60 22.90 2.62 42.49
C HIS A 60 21.48 2.73 41.91
N GLY A 61 20.47 3.11 42.66
CA GLY A 61 19.08 3.21 42.24
C GLY A 61 18.84 4.29 41.17
N ASN A 62 19.65 5.32 41.16
CA ASN A 62 19.60 6.39 40.18
C ASN A 62 20.40 6.04 38.95
N LEU A 63 20.01 6.59 37.78
CA LEU A 63 20.80 6.46 36.57
C LEU A 63 22.11 7.25 36.70
N ASN A 64 23.19 6.69 36.18
CA ASN A 64 24.40 7.46 35.91
C ASN A 64 24.09 8.46 34.80
N TYR A 65 24.42 9.70 35.07
CA TYR A 65 24.18 10.76 34.15
C TYR A 65 25.15 10.70 32.97
N MET A 66 24.70 10.49 31.77
CA MET A 66 25.36 10.63 30.46
C MET A 66 26.90 10.70 30.51
N ASN A 67 27.54 9.77 31.24
CA ASN A 67 28.97 9.79 31.49
C ASN A 67 29.78 9.79 30.19
N GLY A 68 30.68 10.77 30.05
CA GLY A 68 31.54 10.92 28.88
C GLY A 68 30.86 11.46 27.63
N TRP A 69 29.53 11.64 27.63
CA TRP A 69 28.83 12.19 26.49
C TRP A 69 29.09 13.70 26.39
N LYS A 70 29.59 14.16 25.23
CA LYS A 70 30.00 15.57 25.00
C LYS A 70 30.89 16.15 26.14
N GLY A 71 31.73 15.33 26.75
CA GLY A 71 32.62 15.78 27.83
C GLY A 71 31.98 16.01 29.18
N LEU A 72 30.73 15.59 29.35
CA LEU A 72 30.02 15.68 30.64
C LEU A 72 30.58 14.68 31.66
N SER A 73 30.74 15.12 32.92
CA SER A 73 31.13 14.24 34.02
C SER A 73 30.00 13.35 34.48
N THR A 74 30.34 12.17 35.02
CA THR A 74 29.34 11.26 35.61
C THR A 74 28.63 11.94 36.75
N LYS A 75 27.31 11.96 36.69
CA LYS A 75 26.42 12.38 37.79
C LYS A 75 25.25 11.40 37.88
N TYR A 76 24.57 11.40 39.02
CA TYR A 76 23.35 10.64 39.16
C TYR A 76 22.13 11.49 38.87
N THR A 77 21.10 10.89 38.35
CA THR A 77 19.82 11.55 38.12
C THR A 77 18.69 10.68 38.62
N GLY A 78 17.78 11.28 39.38
CA GLY A 78 16.56 10.67 39.84
C GLY A 78 15.38 10.94 38.90
N LEU A 79 14.18 10.58 39.37
CA LEU A 79 12.91 10.90 38.71
C LEU A 79 12.41 12.29 39.10
N ARG A 80 11.58 12.89 38.28
CA ARG A 80 11.04 14.25 38.45
C ARG A 80 9.54 14.27 38.36
N ALA A 81 8.92 15.18 39.08
CA ALA A 81 7.51 15.49 38.97
C ALA A 81 7.29 17.00 38.82
N MET A 82 6.21 17.40 38.17
CA MET A 82 5.80 18.78 38.07
C MET A 82 4.72 19.14 39.08
N GLY A 83 4.83 20.32 39.66
CA GLY A 83 3.84 20.92 40.60
C GLY A 83 3.90 20.38 42.02
N SER A 84 4.26 19.12 42.23
CA SER A 84 4.43 18.50 43.57
C SER A 84 5.13 17.15 43.42
N TYR A 85 5.56 16.54 44.52
CA TYR A 85 6.09 15.15 44.52
C TYR A 85 5.07 14.10 44.05
N SER A 86 3.77 14.39 44.14
CA SER A 86 2.70 13.54 43.61
C SER A 86 2.15 14.01 42.28
N GLY A 87 2.81 14.97 41.66
CA GLY A 87 2.43 15.51 40.33
C GLY A 87 2.75 14.55 39.19
N ASN A 88 2.52 15.02 37.98
CA ASN A 88 2.84 14.25 36.80
C ASN A 88 4.36 14.04 36.68
N ILE A 89 4.76 12.81 36.37
CA ILE A 89 6.15 12.53 36.05
C ILE A 89 6.64 13.42 34.91
N ALA A 90 7.84 13.95 35.05
CA ALA A 90 8.51 14.74 34.03
C ALA A 90 9.83 14.07 33.63
N TYR A 91 10.16 14.17 32.37
CA TYR A 91 11.35 13.58 31.76
C TYR A 91 12.29 14.66 31.23
N CYS A 92 13.55 14.53 31.56
CA CYS A 92 14.59 15.44 31.10
C CYS A 92 14.78 15.33 29.56
N ILE A 93 14.84 16.49 28.91
CA ILE A 93 15.17 16.63 27.48
C ILE A 93 16.46 17.43 27.27
N GLU A 94 17.15 17.81 28.33
CA GLU A 94 18.38 18.58 28.29
C GLU A 94 19.47 17.96 29.16
N PRO A 95 20.04 16.80 28.73
CA PRO A 95 21.12 16.17 29.46
C PRO A 95 22.32 17.11 29.54
N GLY A 96 22.84 17.32 30.76
CA GLY A 96 23.97 18.23 31.02
C GLY A 96 23.63 19.46 31.83
N THR A 97 22.36 19.84 31.84
CA THR A 97 21.88 20.98 32.60
C THR A 97 21.39 20.54 33.99
N GLY A 98 21.67 21.33 34.99
CA GLY A 98 21.29 21.05 36.37
C GLY A 98 19.83 21.40 36.66
N GLN A 99 19.27 20.74 37.69
CA GLN A 99 17.92 21.03 38.19
C GLN A 99 17.84 20.82 39.68
N ARG A 100 17.03 21.59 40.38
CA ARG A 100 16.80 21.46 41.83
C ARG A 100 15.31 21.43 42.11
N THR A 101 14.92 20.80 43.21
CA THR A 101 13.55 20.89 43.73
C THR A 101 13.19 22.34 44.02
N GLY A 102 12.08 22.82 43.48
CA GLY A 102 11.62 24.19 43.61
C GLY A 102 12.03 25.09 42.42
N ASP A 103 12.81 24.58 41.49
CA ASP A 103 13.06 25.31 40.25
C ASP A 103 11.73 25.50 39.46
N THR A 104 11.44 26.73 39.07
CA THR A 104 10.20 27.07 38.36
C THR A 104 10.45 27.14 36.88
N LEU A 105 9.70 26.35 36.11
CA LEU A 105 9.72 26.33 34.65
C LEU A 105 8.42 26.89 34.08
N THR A 106 8.48 27.31 32.82
CA THR A 106 7.35 27.86 32.07
C THR A 106 7.00 26.94 30.92
N GLU A 107 5.72 26.67 30.70
CA GLU A 107 5.24 25.91 29.55
C GLU A 107 5.56 26.64 28.25
N LYS A 108 6.08 25.90 27.28
CA LYS A 108 6.44 26.34 25.93
C LYS A 108 5.50 25.74 24.89
N ASP A 109 5.38 26.44 23.78
CA ASP A 109 4.63 25.99 22.61
C ASP A 109 5.34 24.87 21.84
N GLU A 110 4.65 24.30 20.85
CA GLU A 110 5.15 23.20 20.02
C GLU A 110 6.39 23.55 19.19
N ASN A 111 6.68 24.85 18.97
CA ASN A 111 7.83 25.29 18.19
C ASN A 111 9.15 25.12 18.96
N PHE A 112 9.08 24.84 20.27
CA PHE A 112 10.26 24.61 21.09
C PHE A 112 11.22 23.58 20.47
N PHE A 113 10.67 22.49 19.94
CA PHE A 113 11.47 21.42 19.31
C PHE A 113 12.17 21.83 18.02
N ASN A 114 11.72 22.91 17.34
CA ASN A 114 12.38 23.40 16.12
C ASN A 114 13.80 23.91 16.39
N ASN A 115 14.11 24.25 17.64
CA ASN A 115 15.42 24.72 18.08
C ASN A 115 16.30 23.57 18.63
N ILE A 116 15.77 22.37 18.74
CA ILE A 116 16.49 21.18 19.19
C ILE A 116 16.84 20.35 17.95
N SER A 117 18.09 20.35 17.57
CA SER A 117 18.64 19.44 16.55
C SER A 117 19.82 18.72 17.16
N PRO A 118 19.63 17.44 17.53
CA PRO A 118 20.71 16.62 18.04
C PRO A 118 21.67 16.36 16.95
N ASN A 119 22.57 16.61 16.45
CA ASN A 119 23.48 16.22 15.36
C ASN A 119 22.97 16.43 13.91
N GLY A 120 21.84 17.09 13.70
CA GLY A 120 21.27 17.29 12.36
C GLY A 120 20.72 16.04 11.68
N THR A 121 20.52 14.94 12.42
CA THR A 121 20.07 13.66 11.85
C THR A 121 18.54 13.53 11.76
N ILE A 122 17.81 14.20 12.64
CA ILE A 122 16.32 14.24 12.64
C ILE A 122 15.82 15.66 12.88
N SER A 123 14.63 15.95 12.39
CA SER A 123 13.99 17.26 12.56
C SER A 123 13.42 17.42 13.98
N GLY A 124 13.17 18.66 14.41
CA GLY A 124 12.45 18.94 15.66
C GLY A 124 11.06 18.31 15.69
N ASP A 125 10.37 18.27 14.55
CA ASP A 125 9.08 17.57 14.42
C ASP A 125 9.22 16.07 14.65
N ASP A 126 10.27 15.41 14.12
CA ASP A 126 10.53 14.00 14.37
C ASP A 126 10.82 13.75 15.85
N ILE A 127 11.60 14.61 16.51
CA ILE A 127 11.85 14.53 17.95
C ILE A 127 10.52 14.58 18.72
N ARG A 128 9.67 15.57 18.44
CA ARG A 128 8.37 15.72 19.07
C ARG A 128 7.47 14.50 18.88
N LEU A 129 7.40 13.97 17.65
CA LEU A 129 6.62 12.78 17.31
C LEU A 129 7.14 11.55 18.07
N LEU A 130 8.45 11.33 18.08
CA LEU A 130 9.08 10.20 18.76
C LEU A 130 8.89 10.28 20.27
N ILE A 131 9.07 11.45 20.90
CA ILE A 131 8.79 11.62 22.33
C ILE A 131 7.34 11.32 22.63
N GLY A 132 6.39 11.81 21.84
CA GLY A 132 4.96 11.51 22.02
C GLY A 132 4.66 10.01 21.91
N ARG A 133 5.33 9.29 21.01
CA ARG A 133 5.21 7.83 20.89
C ARG A 133 5.89 7.09 22.03
N ILE A 134 7.06 7.55 22.50
CA ILE A 134 7.71 7.01 23.69
C ILE A 134 6.79 7.17 24.89
N LEU A 135 6.21 8.36 25.09
CA LEU A 135 5.26 8.62 26.19
C LEU A 135 3.95 7.81 26.06
N GLN A 136 3.55 7.41 24.83
CA GLN A 136 2.39 6.52 24.64
C GLN A 136 2.61 5.14 25.26
N TYR A 137 3.82 4.62 25.18
CA TYR A 137 4.20 3.29 25.69
C TYR A 137 4.98 3.33 27.01
N GLY A 138 5.44 4.52 27.42
CA GLY A 138 6.23 4.76 28.60
C GLY A 138 5.43 4.89 29.89
N TYR A 139 6.13 5.04 30.99
CA TYR A 139 5.52 5.24 32.30
C TYR A 139 4.89 6.65 32.40
N ARG A 140 3.66 6.70 32.88
CA ARG A 140 2.85 7.93 33.04
C ARG A 140 2.20 8.06 34.41
N GLY A 141 2.56 7.17 35.34
CA GLY A 141 2.08 7.26 36.73
C GLY A 141 2.75 8.39 37.51
N GLY A 142 2.26 8.61 38.71
CA GLY A 142 2.94 9.45 39.72
C GLY A 142 4.24 8.80 40.19
N ILE A 143 5.09 9.60 40.82
CA ILE A 143 6.29 9.10 41.51
C ILE A 143 6.10 9.24 43.03
N SER A 144 6.88 8.49 43.80
CA SER A 144 6.79 8.53 45.26
C SER A 144 8.18 8.46 45.90
N THR A 145 8.40 9.28 46.91
CA THR A 145 9.62 9.25 47.72
C THR A 145 9.69 8.01 48.61
N SER A 146 8.56 7.28 48.79
CA SER A 146 8.48 6.06 49.59
C SER A 146 8.69 4.77 48.81
N TRP A 147 8.94 4.86 47.48
CA TRP A 147 9.19 3.67 46.65
C TRP A 147 10.42 2.89 47.10
N LYS A 148 10.33 1.57 47.02
CA LYS A 148 11.38 0.64 47.43
C LYS A 148 11.72 -0.34 46.29
N SER A 149 13.00 -0.53 46.01
CA SER A 149 13.46 -1.46 44.96
C SER A 149 13.11 -2.93 45.26
N GLN A 150 12.97 -3.27 46.54
CA GLN A 150 12.59 -4.60 46.99
C GLN A 150 11.09 -4.88 46.86
N ASN A 151 10.27 -3.84 46.72
CA ASN A 151 8.87 -3.97 46.40
C ASN A 151 8.68 -4.13 44.91
N GLU A 152 8.07 -5.24 44.47
CA GLU A 152 7.93 -5.56 43.06
C GLU A 152 7.15 -4.50 42.26
N SER A 153 6.08 -3.95 42.86
CA SER A 153 5.27 -2.92 42.21
C SER A 153 6.07 -1.62 42.00
N ASP A 154 6.76 -1.18 43.05
CA ASP A 154 7.59 0.04 43.00
C ASP A 154 8.76 -0.14 42.02
N ALA A 155 9.42 -1.30 42.08
CA ALA A 155 10.52 -1.66 41.20
C ALA A 155 10.10 -1.64 39.74
N ASN A 156 8.89 -2.09 39.42
CA ASN A 156 8.36 -2.05 38.04
C ASN A 156 8.06 -0.60 37.60
N CYS A 157 7.45 0.22 38.44
CA CYS A 157 7.21 1.65 38.16
C CYS A 157 8.52 2.39 37.85
N ILE A 158 9.52 2.21 38.73
CA ILE A 158 10.83 2.87 38.61
C ILE A 158 11.54 2.41 37.35
N ALA A 159 11.60 1.11 37.12
CA ALA A 159 12.27 0.55 35.96
C ALA A 159 11.62 1.03 34.64
N HIS A 160 10.29 1.10 34.62
CA HIS A 160 9.56 1.61 33.45
C HIS A 160 9.80 3.11 33.25
N ALA A 161 9.80 3.92 34.31
CA ALA A 161 10.11 5.34 34.26
C ALA A 161 11.55 5.60 33.76
N TYR A 162 12.53 4.85 34.26
CA TYR A 162 13.90 4.96 33.77
C TYR A 162 14.07 4.52 32.32
N ALA A 163 13.42 3.45 31.89
CA ALA A 163 13.42 3.04 30.50
C ALA A 163 12.85 4.13 29.58
N THR A 164 11.77 4.81 30.04
CA THR A 164 11.19 5.95 29.32
C THR A 164 12.19 7.11 29.20
N GLN A 165 12.86 7.46 30.31
CA GLN A 165 13.86 8.53 30.30
C GLN A 165 15.03 8.24 29.35
N ILE A 166 15.53 7.00 29.34
CA ILE A 166 16.63 6.59 28.48
C ILE A 166 16.26 6.77 27.01
N LEU A 167 15.08 6.31 26.59
CA LEU A 167 14.63 6.42 25.23
C LEU A 167 14.40 7.89 24.79
N ILE A 168 13.92 8.73 25.69
CA ILE A 168 13.83 10.18 25.44
C ILE A 168 15.22 10.77 25.26
N TRP A 169 16.19 10.44 26.09
CA TRP A 169 17.57 10.91 25.93
C TRP A 169 18.20 10.44 24.63
N GLU A 170 18.07 9.16 24.27
CA GLU A 170 18.56 8.63 22.98
C GLU A 170 17.98 9.42 21.80
N THR A 171 16.70 9.80 21.88
CA THR A 171 16.05 10.61 20.85
C THR A 171 16.65 12.01 20.78
N ILE A 172 16.82 12.66 21.92
CA ILE A 172 17.34 14.05 22.01
C ILE A 172 18.80 14.12 21.57
N VAL A 173 19.63 13.14 21.90
CA VAL A 173 21.05 13.17 21.55
C VAL A 173 21.37 12.61 20.18
N GLY A 174 20.36 12.13 19.44
CA GLY A 174 20.51 11.64 18.08
C GLY A 174 20.91 10.18 17.94
N GLU A 175 20.77 9.36 19.00
CA GLU A 175 20.94 7.90 18.93
C GLU A 175 19.71 7.17 18.34
N ARG A 176 18.66 7.91 17.96
CA ARG A 176 17.49 7.39 17.27
C ARG A 176 17.23 8.15 15.98
N ASP A 177 17.01 7.41 14.88
CA ASP A 177 16.52 8.00 13.64
C ASP A 177 14.98 8.19 13.65
N ALA A 178 14.43 8.79 12.61
CA ALA A 178 12.99 9.00 12.47
C ALA A 178 12.17 7.70 12.44
N GLY A 179 12.77 6.56 12.10
CA GLY A 179 12.19 5.22 12.19
C GLY A 179 12.34 4.57 13.56
N PHE A 180 12.97 5.27 14.51
CA PHE A 180 13.33 4.80 15.84
C PHE A 180 14.37 3.68 15.85
N ASN A 181 15.17 3.56 14.81
CA ASN A 181 16.30 2.65 14.80
C ASN A 181 17.47 3.27 15.58
N HIS A 182 18.27 2.43 16.23
CA HIS A 182 19.46 2.90 16.92
C HIS A 182 20.53 3.32 15.91
N VAL A 183 21.09 4.50 16.13
CA VAL A 183 22.18 5.09 15.35
C VAL A 183 23.36 5.30 16.27
N SER A 184 24.52 4.78 15.90
CA SER A 184 25.75 5.01 16.69
C SER A 184 26.21 6.46 16.56
N THR A 185 26.43 7.13 17.67
CA THR A 185 27.06 8.44 17.72
C THR A 185 28.56 8.25 17.91
N SER A 186 29.36 8.71 16.96
CA SER A 186 30.83 8.57 17.08
C SER A 186 31.41 9.49 18.17
N GLY A 187 32.29 8.96 18.98
CA GLY A 187 33.06 9.74 19.96
C GLY A 187 32.45 9.92 21.33
N TYR A 188 31.26 9.28 21.61
CA TYR A 188 30.61 9.34 22.92
C TYR A 188 30.11 7.95 23.32
N ASN A 189 29.97 7.73 24.63
CA ASN A 189 29.33 6.53 25.16
C ASN A 189 27.86 6.52 24.80
N ALA A 190 27.30 5.33 24.54
CA ALA A 190 25.87 5.19 24.31
C ALA A 190 25.05 5.61 25.54
N VAL A 191 23.90 6.24 25.31
CA VAL A 191 23.01 6.66 26.43
C VAL A 191 22.64 5.49 27.34
N LEU A 192 22.44 4.30 26.79
CA LEU A 192 22.10 3.10 27.55
C LEU A 192 23.16 2.71 28.60
N GLU A 193 24.40 3.15 28.45
CA GLU A 193 25.48 2.94 29.43
C GLU A 193 25.25 3.71 30.74
N CYS A 194 24.32 4.68 30.78
CA CYS A 194 23.89 5.33 32.00
C CYS A 194 23.30 4.34 33.03
N VAL A 195 22.83 3.17 32.57
CA VAL A 195 22.39 2.09 33.46
C VAL A 195 23.60 1.27 33.87
N SER A 196 24.16 1.57 35.04
CA SER A 196 25.29 0.84 35.60
C SER A 196 25.02 -0.68 35.61
N THR A 197 26.05 -1.48 35.40
CA THR A 197 25.99 -2.95 35.53
C THR A 197 25.64 -3.37 36.98
N ALA A 198 25.92 -2.52 37.96
CA ALA A 198 25.59 -2.73 39.38
C ALA A 198 24.21 -2.17 39.75
N HIS A 199 23.45 -1.60 38.81
CA HIS A 199 22.13 -1.05 39.09
C HIS A 199 21.15 -2.17 39.51
N PRO A 200 20.49 -2.10 40.67
CA PRO A 200 19.66 -3.19 41.21
C PRO A 200 18.47 -3.54 40.30
N LEU A 201 17.95 -2.59 39.55
CA LEU A 201 16.83 -2.77 38.63
C LEU A 201 17.24 -2.91 37.16
N ARG A 202 18.54 -3.10 36.87
CA ARG A 202 19.04 -3.11 35.50
C ARG A 202 18.30 -4.08 34.57
N SER A 203 18.06 -5.31 34.98
CA SER A 203 17.35 -6.29 34.16
C SER A 203 15.91 -5.89 33.86
N LYS A 204 15.20 -5.29 34.85
CA LYS A 204 13.86 -4.76 34.65
C LYS A 204 13.84 -3.54 33.72
N ILE A 205 14.79 -2.60 33.90
CA ILE A 205 14.95 -1.43 33.03
C ILE A 205 15.16 -1.88 31.57
N LEU A 206 16.07 -2.82 31.33
CA LEU A 206 16.34 -3.34 30.00
C LEU A 206 15.14 -4.08 29.40
N SER A 207 14.36 -4.78 30.21
CA SER A 207 13.12 -5.43 29.76
C SER A 207 12.10 -4.42 29.27
N TYR A 208 11.81 -3.37 30.04
CA TYR A 208 10.92 -2.28 29.64
C TYR A 208 11.47 -1.53 28.42
N TYR A 209 12.74 -1.19 28.42
CA TYR A 209 13.42 -0.54 27.31
C TYR A 209 13.23 -1.30 26.00
N ASN A 210 13.54 -2.59 25.93
CA ASN A 210 13.39 -3.42 24.74
C ASN A 210 11.94 -3.54 24.28
N SER A 211 11.01 -3.70 25.22
CA SER A 211 9.57 -3.74 24.94
C SER A 211 9.09 -2.41 24.32
N MET A 212 9.52 -1.28 24.90
CA MET A 212 9.16 0.04 24.39
C MET A 212 9.79 0.33 23.04
N VAL A 213 11.05 -0.02 22.81
CA VAL A 213 11.70 0.09 21.47
C VAL A 213 10.85 -0.62 20.42
N THR A 214 10.47 -1.88 20.70
CA THR A 214 9.61 -2.67 19.80
C THR A 214 8.26 -1.99 19.57
N SER A 215 7.64 -1.45 20.62
CA SER A 215 6.34 -0.80 20.54
C SER A 215 6.39 0.49 19.72
N VAL A 216 7.42 1.32 19.93
CA VAL A 216 7.59 2.58 19.17
C VAL A 216 7.91 2.30 17.72
N GLN A 217 8.80 1.32 17.41
CA GLN A 217 9.07 0.90 16.03
C GLN A 217 7.81 0.36 15.34
N ASN A 218 7.04 -0.48 16.02
CA ASN A 218 5.79 -1.03 15.49
C ASN A 218 4.68 0.02 15.38
N HIS A 219 4.80 1.16 16.07
CA HIS A 219 3.81 2.22 16.02
C HIS A 219 3.54 2.70 14.59
N THR A 220 4.59 2.84 13.78
CA THR A 220 4.51 3.28 12.38
C THR A 220 4.69 2.17 11.37
N LYS A 221 4.79 0.91 11.80
CA LYS A 221 5.01 -0.23 10.93
C LYS A 221 3.77 -0.50 10.09
N VAL A 222 3.92 -0.42 8.78
CA VAL A 222 2.86 -0.73 7.81
C VAL A 222 2.93 -2.18 7.33
N PRO A 223 1.88 -2.74 6.70
CA PRO A 223 1.96 -4.05 6.07
C PRO A 223 3.17 -4.13 5.12
N SER A 224 3.86 -5.28 5.08
CA SER A 224 5.14 -5.43 4.39
C SER A 224 5.10 -5.19 2.87
N PHE A 225 3.92 -5.32 2.27
CA PHE A 225 3.68 -5.01 0.86
C PHE A 225 3.37 -3.52 0.62
N CYS A 226 3.20 -2.72 1.67
CA CYS A 226 2.99 -1.27 1.61
C CYS A 226 4.30 -0.50 1.77
N THR A 227 4.32 0.72 1.22
CA THR A 227 5.33 1.75 1.51
C THR A 227 4.67 2.92 2.25
N ARG A 228 5.46 3.72 2.95
CA ARG A 228 4.97 4.91 3.69
C ARG A 228 4.61 6.07 2.77
N SER A 229 5.10 6.06 1.54
CA SER A 229 4.81 7.08 0.51
C SER A 229 4.05 6.46 -0.65
N SER A 230 2.98 7.10 -1.11
CA SER A 230 2.22 6.69 -2.28
C SER A 230 3.03 6.77 -3.57
N GLY A 231 4.01 7.70 -3.65
CA GLY A 231 4.90 7.85 -4.81
C GLY A 231 5.84 6.66 -5.00
N SER A 232 6.27 6.01 -3.91
CA SER A 232 7.13 4.83 -3.93
C SER A 232 6.38 3.51 -3.79
N ALA A 233 5.04 3.53 -3.84
CA ALA A 233 4.21 2.35 -3.68
C ALA A 233 4.48 1.31 -4.76
N LYS A 234 4.70 0.05 -4.35
CA LYS A 234 4.93 -1.08 -5.24
C LYS A 234 3.66 -1.44 -5.99
N VAL A 235 3.80 -1.74 -7.28
CA VAL A 235 2.70 -2.18 -8.14
C VAL A 235 2.58 -3.70 -8.08
N ASN A 236 1.37 -4.20 -7.84
CA ASN A 236 1.01 -5.61 -7.88
C ASN A 236 -0.08 -5.84 -8.92
N GLU A 237 -0.23 -7.07 -9.37
CA GLU A 237 -1.17 -7.42 -10.41
C GLU A 237 -2.40 -8.12 -9.86
N LEU A 238 -3.56 -7.77 -10.43
CA LEU A 238 -4.80 -8.48 -10.28
C LEU A 238 -4.94 -9.47 -11.42
N GLU A 239 -5.22 -10.73 -11.11
CA GLU A 239 -5.42 -11.81 -12.08
C GLU A 239 -6.90 -12.22 -12.14
N TRP A 240 -7.36 -12.57 -13.34
CA TRP A 240 -8.71 -13.11 -13.53
C TRP A 240 -8.78 -14.57 -13.08
N ASN A 241 -9.64 -14.88 -12.11
CA ASN A 241 -9.80 -16.23 -11.57
C ASN A 241 -10.98 -17.02 -12.16
N GLY A 242 -11.60 -16.54 -13.23
CA GLY A 242 -12.79 -17.12 -13.85
C GLY A 242 -14.10 -16.40 -13.48
N SER A 243 -14.13 -15.59 -12.43
CA SER A 243 -15.30 -14.84 -11.98
C SER A 243 -15.02 -13.37 -11.66
N LYS A 244 -13.82 -13.07 -11.17
CA LYS A 244 -13.40 -11.71 -10.77
C LYS A 244 -11.88 -11.56 -10.83
N TYR A 245 -11.41 -10.32 -10.81
CA TYR A 245 -9.99 -9.98 -10.69
C TYR A 245 -9.57 -10.06 -9.23
N VAL A 246 -8.51 -10.79 -8.92
CA VAL A 246 -8.07 -11.07 -7.54
C VAL A 246 -6.56 -10.95 -7.43
N ALA A 247 -6.11 -10.39 -6.33
CA ALA A 247 -4.73 -10.49 -5.86
C ALA A 247 -4.69 -10.85 -4.38
N THR A 248 -3.69 -11.62 -3.97
CA THR A 248 -3.45 -11.93 -2.57
C THR A 248 -2.09 -11.41 -2.16
N LEU A 249 -2.07 -10.45 -1.23
CA LEU A 249 -0.86 -9.82 -0.71
C LEU A 249 -0.56 -10.40 0.68
N THR A 250 0.66 -10.89 0.87
CA THR A 250 1.08 -11.48 2.14
C THR A 250 1.85 -10.46 2.97
N ASP A 251 1.41 -10.25 4.20
CA ASP A 251 2.07 -9.38 5.17
C ASP A 251 2.99 -10.20 6.09
N THR A 252 4.30 -10.00 5.94
CA THR A 252 5.32 -10.60 6.81
C THR A 252 5.56 -9.80 8.09
N ASN A 253 5.00 -8.59 8.18
CA ASN A 253 5.08 -7.76 9.38
C ASN A 253 4.04 -8.12 10.45
N GLY A 254 3.00 -8.88 10.08
CA GLY A 254 1.95 -9.34 11.01
C GLY A 254 1.05 -8.22 11.53
N VAL A 255 0.84 -7.14 10.77
CA VAL A 255 0.12 -5.95 11.24
C VAL A 255 -1.24 -5.72 10.57
N LEU A 256 -1.69 -6.61 9.65
CA LEU A 256 -2.93 -6.43 8.88
C LEU A 256 -4.16 -6.14 9.74
N GLY A 257 -4.29 -6.81 10.88
CA GLY A 257 -5.42 -6.63 11.80
C GLY A 257 -5.55 -5.19 12.35
N ASN A 258 -4.46 -4.41 12.29
CA ASN A 258 -4.39 -3.04 12.79
C ASN A 258 -4.75 -1.99 11.72
N TYR A 259 -5.13 -2.41 10.50
CA TYR A 259 -5.36 -1.50 9.38
C TYR A 259 -6.76 -1.64 8.78
N ASN A 260 -7.30 -0.53 8.33
CA ASN A 260 -8.42 -0.46 7.40
C ASN A 260 -7.86 -0.23 5.99
N PHE A 261 -8.52 -0.81 4.99
CA PHE A 261 -8.11 -0.70 3.59
C PHE A 261 -9.15 0.07 2.80
N SER A 262 -8.69 0.95 1.93
CA SER A 262 -9.52 1.68 0.96
C SER A 262 -8.78 1.82 -0.36
N ALA A 263 -9.52 2.03 -1.45
CA ALA A 263 -8.94 2.30 -2.76
C ALA A 263 -9.38 3.68 -3.25
N ASN A 264 -8.59 4.28 -4.13
CA ASN A 264 -8.92 5.56 -4.77
C ASN A 264 -9.83 5.39 -6.01
N ILE A 265 -10.40 4.21 -6.20
CA ILE A 265 -11.43 3.88 -7.20
C ILE A 265 -12.54 3.05 -6.55
N ASP A 266 -13.71 3.02 -7.16
CA ASP A 266 -14.84 2.23 -6.71
C ASP A 266 -14.75 0.76 -7.15
N GLY A 267 -15.56 -0.10 -6.52
CA GLY A 267 -15.71 -1.51 -6.88
C GLY A 267 -14.61 -2.44 -6.36
N VAL A 268 -13.71 -1.95 -5.50
CA VAL A 268 -12.68 -2.76 -4.86
C VAL A 268 -13.19 -3.32 -3.54
N SER A 269 -13.04 -4.62 -3.35
CA SER A 269 -13.36 -5.32 -2.11
C SER A 269 -12.10 -5.86 -1.45
N PHE A 270 -12.09 -5.82 -0.11
CA PHE A 270 -10.97 -6.27 0.72
C PHE A 270 -11.41 -7.36 1.69
N SER A 271 -10.59 -8.40 1.83
CA SER A 271 -10.77 -9.44 2.83
C SER A 271 -9.43 -9.77 3.49
N VAL A 272 -9.41 -9.77 4.82
CA VAL A 272 -8.21 -10.10 5.61
C VAL A 272 -8.40 -11.46 6.26
N SER A 273 -7.45 -12.37 6.05
CA SER A 273 -7.41 -13.68 6.68
C SER A 273 -5.97 -14.00 7.11
N GLY A 274 -5.74 -14.04 8.43
CA GLY A 274 -4.40 -14.20 8.99
C GLY A 274 -3.46 -13.07 8.51
N ASN A 275 -2.38 -13.45 7.86
CA ASN A 275 -1.40 -12.52 7.29
C ASN A 275 -1.62 -12.22 5.78
N LYS A 276 -2.80 -12.50 5.24
CA LYS A 276 -3.13 -12.29 3.83
C LYS A 276 -4.23 -11.26 3.67
N LEU A 277 -3.98 -10.29 2.78
CA LEU A 277 -4.98 -9.37 2.26
C LEU A 277 -5.37 -9.83 0.87
N THR A 278 -6.63 -10.19 0.67
CA THR A 278 -7.21 -10.45 -0.65
C THR A 278 -7.88 -9.18 -1.14
N VAL A 279 -7.46 -8.72 -2.32
CA VAL A 279 -8.05 -7.60 -3.06
C VAL A 279 -8.84 -8.18 -4.23
N SER A 280 -10.08 -7.78 -4.43
CA SER A 280 -10.88 -8.28 -5.54
C SER A 280 -11.78 -7.22 -6.17
N MET A 281 -12.05 -7.39 -7.48
CA MET A 281 -12.91 -6.53 -8.31
C MET A 281 -13.67 -7.37 -9.33
N GLU A 282 -14.93 -7.04 -9.60
CA GLU A 282 -15.73 -7.70 -10.65
C GLU A 282 -15.34 -7.24 -12.06
N LYS A 283 -14.92 -5.97 -12.18
CA LYS A 283 -14.49 -5.36 -13.45
C LYS A 283 -13.03 -4.95 -13.37
N ALA A 284 -12.29 -5.12 -14.48
CA ALA A 284 -10.93 -4.64 -14.56
C ALA A 284 -10.87 -3.11 -14.42
N PRO A 285 -9.92 -2.59 -13.65
CA PRO A 285 -9.68 -1.15 -13.60
C PRO A 285 -9.11 -0.68 -14.95
N SER A 286 -9.50 0.51 -15.39
CA SER A 286 -9.00 1.08 -16.65
C SER A 286 -7.56 1.58 -16.58
N LYS A 287 -7.01 1.70 -15.37
CA LYS A 287 -5.64 2.17 -15.08
C LYS A 287 -5.18 1.66 -13.72
N GLU A 288 -3.89 1.83 -13.44
CA GLU A 288 -3.31 1.61 -12.12
C GLU A 288 -4.05 2.44 -11.06
N PHE A 289 -4.29 1.84 -9.90
CA PHE A 289 -4.91 2.49 -8.76
C PHE A 289 -4.15 2.21 -7.46
N THR A 290 -4.40 3.06 -6.46
CA THR A 290 -3.73 2.99 -5.16
C THR A 290 -4.67 2.48 -4.08
N ILE A 291 -4.18 1.54 -3.29
CA ILE A 291 -4.80 1.11 -2.03
C ILE A 291 -4.08 1.81 -0.90
N THR A 292 -4.86 2.37 0.01
CA THR A 292 -4.40 2.97 1.26
C THR A 292 -4.73 2.02 2.40
N ALA A 293 -3.71 1.64 3.16
CA ALA A 293 -3.84 0.98 4.46
C ALA A 293 -3.74 2.06 5.54
N ALA A 294 -4.85 2.40 6.18
CA ALA A 294 -4.90 3.39 7.25
C ALA A 294 -4.95 2.68 8.60
N LYS A 295 -4.02 3.01 9.51
CA LYS A 295 -3.96 2.40 10.84
C LYS A 295 -5.20 2.76 11.66
N LYS A 296 -5.83 1.74 12.25
CA LYS A 296 -6.86 1.92 13.27
C LYS A 296 -6.19 2.55 14.50
N ASN A 297 -6.81 3.48 15.18
CA ASN A 297 -6.29 4.03 16.45
C ASN A 297 -4.83 4.54 16.35
N GLY A 298 -4.49 5.26 15.30
CA GLY A 298 -3.20 5.95 15.19
C GLY A 298 -3.17 7.17 16.12
N VAL A 299 -2.74 6.98 17.38
CA VAL A 299 -2.66 8.03 18.40
C VAL A 299 -1.33 7.97 19.13
N ARG A 300 -0.84 9.12 19.57
CA ARG A 300 0.31 9.28 20.47
C ARG A 300 -0.07 10.20 21.63
N ARG A 301 0.77 10.31 22.66
CA ARG A 301 0.59 11.34 23.67
C ARG A 301 0.97 12.72 23.12
N GLY A 302 0.22 13.72 23.51
CA GLY A 302 0.67 15.10 23.43
C GLY A 302 1.90 15.30 24.29
N VAL A 303 2.80 16.19 23.90
CA VAL A 303 4.03 16.51 24.62
C VAL A 303 3.92 17.94 25.11
N VAL A 304 4.12 18.15 26.42
CA VAL A 304 4.18 19.48 27.03
C VAL A 304 5.61 19.73 27.47
N VAL A 305 6.18 20.83 27.00
CA VAL A 305 7.56 21.22 27.32
C VAL A 305 7.55 22.26 28.43
N TRP A 306 8.45 22.11 29.39
CA TRP A 306 8.69 23.02 30.48
C TRP A 306 10.15 23.48 30.42
N SER A 307 10.38 24.80 30.33
CA SER A 307 11.70 25.40 30.14
C SER A 307 11.77 26.77 30.83
N ASP A 308 12.96 27.18 31.25
CA ASP A 308 13.24 28.56 31.66
C ASP A 308 13.46 29.47 30.46
N GLY A 309 13.46 28.95 29.25
CA GLY A 309 13.71 29.68 28.00
C GLY A 309 15.16 29.64 27.52
N ILE A 310 16.04 28.95 28.27
CA ILE A 310 17.45 28.81 27.95
C ILE A 310 17.71 27.32 27.65
N HIS A 311 17.74 26.94 26.37
CA HIS A 311 18.10 25.59 25.95
C HIS A 311 19.57 25.54 25.53
N GLN A 312 20.49 25.47 26.51
CA GLN A 312 21.92 25.42 26.29
C GLN A 312 22.57 24.47 27.28
N ASN A 313 23.26 23.46 26.77
CA ASN A 313 23.98 22.45 27.54
C ASN A 313 24.76 23.05 28.73
N GLY A 314 24.29 22.84 29.94
CA GLY A 314 24.92 23.26 31.18
C GLY A 314 24.57 24.64 31.70
N ASN A 315 23.79 25.44 30.99
CA ASN A 315 23.31 26.75 31.44
C ASN A 315 21.79 26.74 31.67
N GLY A 316 21.31 27.54 32.62
CA GLY A 316 19.91 27.63 32.97
C GLY A 316 19.40 26.48 33.84
N ILE A 317 18.09 26.28 33.85
CA ILE A 317 17.37 25.20 34.52
C ILE A 317 17.06 24.13 33.46
N GLN A 318 17.28 22.88 33.79
CA GLN A 318 17.07 21.74 32.87
C GLN A 318 15.64 21.70 32.33
N ASP A 319 15.51 21.67 31.01
CA ASP A 319 14.24 21.48 30.32
C ASP A 319 13.70 20.06 30.52
N VAL A 320 12.39 19.97 30.67
CA VAL A 320 11.70 18.69 30.86
C VAL A 320 10.44 18.62 30.01
N VAL A 321 9.94 17.41 29.78
CA VAL A 321 8.65 17.16 29.16
C VAL A 321 7.73 16.37 30.10
N THR A 322 6.46 16.69 30.02
CA THR A 322 5.37 15.87 30.56
C THR A 322 4.46 15.40 29.42
N TYR A 323 3.59 14.45 29.71
CA TYR A 323 2.62 13.98 28.73
C TYR A 323 1.29 14.73 28.87
N ALA A 324 0.63 14.93 27.73
CA ALA A 324 -0.77 15.36 27.66
C ALA A 324 -1.69 14.22 27.20
N GLN A 325 -2.93 14.54 26.89
CA GLN A 325 -3.89 13.58 26.35
C GLN A 325 -3.45 13.02 24.99
N GLU A 326 -4.14 11.96 24.56
CA GLU A 326 -3.90 11.38 23.24
C GLU A 326 -4.25 12.36 22.13
N VAL A 327 -3.35 12.45 21.16
CA VAL A 327 -3.52 13.23 19.94
C VAL A 327 -3.41 12.32 18.72
N SER A 328 -3.99 12.73 17.61
CA SER A 328 -3.92 11.98 16.34
C SER A 328 -2.48 11.82 15.88
N ASP A 329 -2.12 10.58 15.53
CA ASP A 329 -0.85 10.23 14.90
C ASP A 329 -1.14 9.24 13.74
N PRO A 330 -1.67 9.76 12.61
CA PRO A 330 -2.14 8.91 11.52
C PRO A 330 -0.97 8.21 10.84
N VAL A 331 -1.13 6.90 10.66
CA VAL A 331 -0.15 6.05 9.97
C VAL A 331 -0.81 5.44 8.77
N SER A 332 -0.25 5.69 7.59
CA SER A 332 -0.74 5.12 6.34
C SER A 332 0.37 4.39 5.59
N GLY A 333 -0.03 3.29 4.96
CA GLY A 333 0.77 2.56 4.00
C GLY A 333 0.07 2.55 2.64
N PHE A 334 0.83 2.43 1.56
CA PHE A 334 0.32 2.49 0.20
C PHE A 334 0.85 1.33 -0.62
N VAL A 335 -0.03 0.74 -1.44
CA VAL A 335 0.30 -0.25 -2.44
C VAL A 335 -0.51 0.04 -3.70
N LYS A 336 0.04 -0.23 -4.87
CA LYS A 336 -0.63 -0.01 -6.14
C LYS A 336 -1.02 -1.33 -6.77
N MET A 337 -2.13 -1.30 -7.52
CA MET A 337 -2.68 -2.45 -8.21
C MET A 337 -2.94 -2.09 -9.67
N LYS A 338 -2.71 -3.05 -10.57
CA LYS A 338 -3.06 -2.96 -11.99
C LYS A 338 -3.54 -4.31 -12.49
N VAL A 339 -4.11 -4.34 -13.70
CA VAL A 339 -4.30 -5.56 -14.48
C VAL A 339 -3.30 -5.53 -15.63
N SER A 340 -2.58 -6.63 -15.86
CA SER A 340 -1.75 -6.77 -17.05
C SER A 340 -2.61 -7.10 -18.25
N TYR A 341 -2.45 -6.34 -19.34
CA TYR A 341 -3.16 -6.53 -20.59
C TYR A 341 -2.41 -7.54 -21.47
N GLY A 342 -3.17 -8.20 -22.36
CA GLY A 342 -2.63 -9.00 -23.45
C GLY A 342 -3.07 -8.45 -24.80
N SER A 343 -2.79 -9.19 -25.88
CA SER A 343 -3.18 -8.84 -27.24
C SER A 343 -3.82 -10.01 -27.95
N CYS A 344 -4.70 -9.73 -28.91
CA CYS A 344 -5.25 -10.71 -29.85
C CYS A 344 -4.74 -10.41 -31.26
N GLN A 345 -4.13 -11.36 -31.94
CA GLN A 345 -3.69 -11.24 -33.31
C GLN A 345 -4.47 -12.18 -34.21
N ILE A 346 -5.17 -11.61 -35.19
CA ILE A 346 -5.76 -12.35 -36.31
C ILE A 346 -4.68 -12.64 -37.35
N VAL A 347 -4.63 -13.89 -37.85
CA VAL A 347 -3.78 -14.31 -38.94
C VAL A 347 -4.68 -14.91 -40.03
N LYS A 348 -4.78 -14.26 -41.15
CA LYS A 348 -5.63 -14.63 -42.26
C LYS A 348 -4.82 -15.27 -43.40
N THR A 349 -5.32 -16.41 -43.84
CA THR A 349 -4.91 -17.04 -45.12
C THR A 349 -6.13 -17.20 -46.02
N SER A 350 -5.93 -17.33 -47.31
CA SER A 350 -6.98 -17.50 -48.31
C SER A 350 -6.45 -18.29 -49.51
N GLU A 351 -7.31 -19.14 -50.07
CA GLU A 351 -7.01 -19.93 -51.25
C GLU A 351 -6.63 -19.06 -52.49
N ASP A 352 -7.26 -17.89 -52.63
CA ASP A 352 -7.01 -16.96 -53.72
C ASP A 352 -5.93 -15.91 -53.39
N GLY A 353 -5.24 -16.05 -52.25
CA GLY A 353 -4.21 -15.16 -51.79
C GLY A 353 -4.70 -13.77 -51.33
N LYS A 354 -6.00 -13.50 -51.36
CA LYS A 354 -6.58 -12.22 -50.94
C LYS A 354 -6.82 -12.24 -49.42
N VAL A 355 -5.89 -11.69 -48.66
CA VAL A 355 -5.88 -11.76 -47.19
C VAL A 355 -6.04 -10.40 -46.52
N ASP A 356 -5.76 -9.28 -47.22
CA ASP A 356 -5.91 -7.93 -46.75
C ASP A 356 -7.31 -7.38 -47.05
N GLY A 357 -7.80 -6.46 -46.23
CA GLY A 357 -9.13 -5.86 -46.39
C GLY A 357 -10.28 -6.73 -45.85
N ILE A 358 -10.01 -7.85 -45.19
CA ILE A 358 -11.03 -8.73 -44.63
C ILE A 358 -11.44 -8.19 -43.27
N GLN A 359 -12.75 -8.05 -43.06
CA GLN A 359 -13.32 -7.50 -41.82
C GLN A 359 -13.64 -8.60 -40.80
N PHE A 360 -13.33 -8.31 -39.55
CA PHE A 360 -13.60 -9.16 -38.39
C PHE A 360 -14.27 -8.35 -37.28
N THR A 361 -15.11 -8.98 -36.49
CA THR A 361 -15.63 -8.44 -35.25
C THR A 361 -14.95 -9.17 -34.09
N ILE A 362 -14.30 -8.42 -33.18
CA ILE A 362 -13.74 -8.94 -31.93
C ILE A 362 -14.67 -8.48 -30.81
N SER A 363 -15.21 -9.41 -30.03
CA SER A 363 -16.10 -9.11 -28.90
C SER A 363 -15.77 -9.91 -27.65
N GLY A 364 -15.96 -9.30 -26.49
CA GLY A 364 -15.69 -9.89 -25.17
C GLY A 364 -15.17 -8.85 -24.17
N ASN A 365 -15.38 -9.07 -22.89
CA ASN A 365 -14.88 -8.22 -21.78
C ASN A 365 -15.08 -6.70 -22.01
N GLY A 366 -16.26 -6.32 -22.56
CA GLY A 366 -16.60 -4.93 -22.83
C GLY A 366 -16.06 -4.38 -24.15
N VAL A 367 -15.30 -5.17 -24.92
CA VAL A 367 -14.86 -4.85 -26.28
C VAL A 367 -15.91 -5.34 -27.28
N ASN A 368 -16.25 -4.52 -28.26
CA ASN A 368 -17.00 -4.89 -29.48
C ASN A 368 -16.49 -3.99 -30.60
N GLN A 369 -15.53 -4.50 -31.35
CA GLN A 369 -14.81 -3.71 -32.34
C GLN A 369 -14.73 -4.45 -33.68
N THR A 370 -15.07 -3.74 -34.76
CA THR A 370 -14.81 -4.19 -36.13
C THR A 370 -13.41 -3.76 -36.56
N VAL A 371 -12.65 -4.69 -37.10
CA VAL A 371 -11.26 -4.53 -37.48
C VAL A 371 -11.04 -5.08 -38.89
N THR A 372 -9.98 -4.67 -39.56
CA THR A 372 -9.70 -5.07 -40.93
C THR A 372 -8.25 -5.54 -41.05
N THR A 373 -8.03 -6.67 -41.72
CA THR A 373 -6.69 -7.20 -41.97
C THR A 373 -5.90 -6.33 -42.97
N ALA A 374 -4.59 -6.25 -42.71
CA ALA A 374 -3.61 -5.57 -43.56
C ALA A 374 -2.25 -6.28 -43.44
N ASN A 375 -1.25 -5.81 -44.19
CA ASN A 375 0.13 -6.28 -44.07
C ASN A 375 0.30 -7.80 -44.15
N GLY A 376 -0.34 -8.39 -45.18
CA GLY A 376 -0.31 -9.85 -45.40
C GLY A 376 -1.25 -10.62 -44.50
N GLY A 377 -2.48 -10.13 -44.32
CA GLY A 377 -3.56 -10.82 -43.66
C GLY A 377 -3.49 -10.75 -42.13
N LYS A 378 -2.90 -9.72 -41.56
CA LYS A 378 -2.74 -9.59 -40.11
C LYS A 378 -3.51 -8.40 -39.55
N PHE A 379 -4.01 -8.56 -38.35
CA PHE A 379 -4.47 -7.48 -37.47
C PHE A 379 -4.18 -7.83 -36.05
N GLN A 380 -3.69 -6.87 -35.26
CA GLN A 380 -3.46 -7.05 -33.81
C GLN A 380 -4.23 -6.00 -33.04
N LEU A 381 -5.00 -6.45 -32.06
CA LEU A 381 -5.66 -5.62 -31.08
C LEU A 381 -4.93 -5.75 -29.73
N ASP A 382 -4.38 -4.62 -29.28
CA ASP A 382 -3.61 -4.53 -28.04
C ASP A 382 -4.47 -4.04 -26.87
N ASN A 383 -3.90 -4.09 -25.67
CA ASN A 383 -4.51 -3.61 -24.42
C ASN A 383 -5.85 -4.30 -24.09
N LEU A 384 -5.94 -5.57 -24.42
CA LEU A 384 -7.08 -6.41 -24.06
C LEU A 384 -6.94 -6.95 -22.64
N ILE A 385 -8.02 -6.87 -21.88
CA ILE A 385 -8.12 -7.51 -20.58
C ILE A 385 -8.01 -9.03 -20.76
N PRO A 386 -7.20 -9.75 -19.96
CA PRO A 386 -7.15 -11.21 -20.04
C PRO A 386 -8.53 -11.86 -19.91
N GLY A 387 -8.80 -12.86 -20.73
CA GLY A 387 -10.09 -13.54 -20.78
C GLY A 387 -10.44 -14.07 -22.15
N VAL A 388 -11.66 -14.57 -22.32
CA VAL A 388 -12.12 -15.15 -23.56
C VAL A 388 -12.80 -14.11 -24.46
N TYR A 389 -12.37 -14.05 -25.70
CA TYR A 389 -12.95 -13.22 -26.75
C TYR A 389 -13.47 -14.09 -27.87
N THR A 390 -14.50 -13.62 -28.56
CA THR A 390 -14.99 -14.18 -29.82
C THR A 390 -14.48 -13.34 -30.98
N VAL A 391 -14.03 -14.00 -32.02
CA VAL A 391 -13.61 -13.40 -33.30
C VAL A 391 -14.46 -13.97 -34.41
N THR A 392 -15.17 -13.12 -35.13
CA THR A 392 -16.08 -13.49 -36.22
C THR A 392 -15.65 -12.79 -37.48
N GLU A 393 -15.40 -13.54 -38.54
CA GLU A 393 -15.19 -12.99 -39.88
C GLU A 393 -16.51 -12.53 -40.46
N GLN A 394 -16.55 -11.39 -41.15
CA GLN A 394 -17.72 -10.96 -41.90
C GLN A 394 -17.81 -11.77 -43.19
N SER A 395 -19.00 -12.29 -43.48
CA SER A 395 -19.24 -13.14 -44.65
C SER A 395 -18.92 -12.40 -45.95
N ILE A 396 -18.21 -13.06 -46.82
CA ILE A 396 -17.91 -12.62 -48.19
C ILE A 396 -18.45 -13.69 -49.15
N ASP A 397 -19.24 -13.27 -50.12
CA ASP A 397 -20.07 -14.17 -50.93
C ASP A 397 -19.27 -15.26 -51.68
N LYS A 398 -18.05 -15.00 -52.09
CA LYS A 398 -17.22 -15.96 -52.80
C LYS A 398 -16.59 -17.04 -51.91
N TYR A 399 -16.60 -16.89 -50.58
CA TYR A 399 -16.00 -17.83 -49.64
C TYR A 399 -17.03 -18.66 -48.91
N VAL A 400 -16.63 -19.85 -48.49
CA VAL A 400 -17.34 -20.66 -47.55
C VAL A 400 -17.38 -19.89 -46.21
N PRO A 401 -18.56 -19.69 -45.59
CA PRO A 401 -18.66 -18.99 -44.31
C PRO A 401 -17.77 -19.64 -43.25
N GLN A 402 -17.07 -18.80 -42.47
CA GLN A 402 -16.24 -19.24 -41.36
C GLN A 402 -17.05 -19.40 -40.06
N GLU A 403 -16.66 -20.33 -39.24
CA GLU A 403 -17.18 -20.45 -37.89
C GLU A 403 -16.66 -19.33 -37.00
N VAL A 404 -17.38 -19.06 -35.91
CA VAL A 404 -16.96 -18.13 -34.87
C VAL A 404 -15.84 -18.77 -34.04
N HIS A 405 -14.69 -18.11 -33.98
CA HIS A 405 -13.56 -18.58 -33.19
C HIS A 405 -13.55 -17.94 -31.80
N ARG A 406 -13.12 -18.72 -30.81
CA ARG A 406 -12.83 -18.21 -29.47
C ARG A 406 -11.35 -18.20 -29.24
N VAL A 407 -10.84 -17.07 -28.67
CA VAL A 407 -9.44 -16.91 -28.32
C VAL A 407 -9.33 -16.49 -26.85
N THR A 408 -8.44 -17.14 -26.10
CA THR A 408 -8.12 -16.72 -24.73
C THR A 408 -6.95 -15.76 -24.77
N VAL A 409 -7.19 -14.52 -24.41
CA VAL A 409 -6.14 -13.50 -24.25
C VAL A 409 -5.47 -13.72 -22.90
N VAL A 410 -4.16 -13.85 -22.89
CA VAL A 410 -3.32 -14.05 -21.72
C VAL A 410 -2.50 -12.79 -21.44
N ALA A 411 -2.37 -12.41 -20.17
CA ALA A 411 -1.60 -11.25 -19.74
C ALA A 411 -0.16 -11.30 -20.28
N GLY A 412 0.31 -10.20 -20.83
CA GLY A 412 1.66 -10.04 -21.37
C GLY A 412 1.95 -10.84 -22.66
N GLN A 413 0.94 -11.49 -23.25
CA GLN A 413 1.11 -12.34 -24.43
C GLN A 413 0.28 -11.84 -25.61
N VAL A 414 0.71 -12.23 -26.82
CA VAL A 414 -0.05 -12.09 -28.06
C VAL A 414 -0.71 -13.44 -28.38
N SER A 415 -2.02 -13.54 -28.10
CA SER A 415 -2.82 -14.72 -28.43
C SER A 415 -3.24 -14.66 -29.88
N LYS A 416 -2.98 -15.75 -30.64
CA LYS A 416 -3.24 -15.80 -32.09
C LYS A 416 -4.50 -16.59 -32.40
N VAL A 417 -5.24 -16.12 -33.42
CA VAL A 417 -6.38 -16.82 -34.01
C VAL A 417 -6.22 -16.86 -35.52
N ASN A 418 -6.35 -18.04 -36.12
CA ASN A 418 -6.12 -18.26 -37.55
C ASN A 418 -7.45 -18.46 -38.25
N PHE A 419 -7.59 -17.85 -39.43
CA PHE A 419 -8.70 -18.02 -40.33
C PHE A 419 -8.18 -18.36 -41.72
N ASN A 420 -8.84 -19.29 -42.44
CA ASN A 420 -8.48 -19.67 -43.78
C ASN A 420 -9.71 -19.63 -44.70
N ASN A 421 -9.74 -18.75 -45.68
CA ASN A 421 -10.82 -18.69 -46.66
C ASN A 421 -10.64 -19.68 -47.80
N VAL A 422 -11.69 -20.46 -48.00
CA VAL A 422 -11.81 -21.40 -49.12
C VAL A 422 -12.90 -20.89 -50.05
N LEU A 423 -12.63 -20.91 -51.34
CA LEU A 423 -13.58 -20.49 -52.38
C LEU A 423 -14.78 -21.44 -52.42
N LYS A 424 -15.98 -20.90 -52.59
CA LYS A 424 -17.19 -21.69 -52.77
C LYS A 424 -17.17 -22.41 -54.13
N ARG A 425 -17.52 -23.66 -54.09
CA ARG A 425 -17.66 -24.51 -55.24
C ARG A 425 -18.98 -25.29 -55.20
N GLY A 426 -19.41 -25.72 -56.39
CA GLY A 426 -20.55 -26.55 -56.55
C GLY A 426 -20.34 -27.59 -57.66
N ASN A 427 -21.31 -28.42 -57.88
CA ASN A 427 -21.35 -29.31 -59.05
C ASN A 427 -22.47 -28.85 -59.99
N LEU A 428 -22.22 -28.88 -61.28
CA LEU A 428 -23.16 -28.58 -62.32
C LEU A 428 -23.46 -29.84 -63.14
N GLN A 429 -24.72 -30.15 -63.39
CA GLN A 429 -25.11 -31.22 -64.29
C GLN A 429 -25.83 -30.64 -65.49
N VAL A 430 -25.46 -31.10 -66.69
CA VAL A 430 -26.16 -30.88 -67.92
C VAL A 430 -26.83 -32.16 -68.29
N ILE A 431 -28.16 -32.12 -68.52
CA ILE A 431 -28.96 -33.28 -68.97
C ILE A 431 -29.25 -33.07 -70.44
N LYS A 432 -28.75 -33.97 -71.29
CA LYS A 432 -28.97 -34.00 -72.71
C LYS A 432 -30.15 -34.90 -73.04
N SER A 433 -31.06 -34.40 -73.81
CA SER A 433 -32.11 -35.18 -74.45
C SER A 433 -31.99 -35.09 -75.96
N SER A 434 -32.42 -36.15 -76.65
CA SER A 434 -32.44 -36.21 -78.12
C SER A 434 -33.63 -37.04 -78.59
N GLU A 435 -34.19 -36.70 -79.74
CA GLU A 435 -35.30 -37.40 -80.36
C GLU A 435 -34.96 -38.82 -80.78
N ASP A 436 -33.68 -39.08 -81.08
CA ASP A 436 -33.17 -40.38 -81.45
C ASP A 436 -32.55 -41.20 -80.27
N ASN A 437 -32.71 -40.68 -79.03
CA ASN A 437 -32.15 -41.25 -77.83
C ASN A 437 -30.61 -41.37 -77.80
N LEU A 438 -29.89 -40.76 -78.68
CA LEU A 438 -28.44 -40.70 -78.72
C LEU A 438 -27.98 -39.58 -77.79
N VAL A 439 -27.77 -39.92 -76.50
CA VAL A 439 -27.40 -38.96 -75.46
C VAL A 439 -26.01 -39.19 -74.83
N GLU A 440 -25.43 -40.39 -75.05
CA GLU A 440 -24.12 -40.74 -74.52
C GLU A 440 -22.96 -40.17 -75.35
N GLY A 441 -21.87 -39.80 -74.74
CA GLY A 441 -20.62 -39.34 -75.37
C GLY A 441 -20.64 -37.92 -75.91
N MET A 442 -21.69 -37.15 -75.58
CA MET A 442 -21.78 -35.74 -75.94
C MET A 442 -20.88 -34.89 -75.09
N LYS A 443 -19.95 -34.13 -75.72
CA LYS A 443 -19.00 -33.27 -74.99
C LYS A 443 -19.62 -31.87 -74.75
N PHE A 444 -19.61 -31.44 -73.51
CA PHE A 444 -20.01 -30.07 -73.10
C PHE A 444 -18.79 -29.32 -72.62
N HIS A 445 -18.73 -28.03 -72.90
CA HIS A 445 -17.71 -27.10 -72.47
C HIS A 445 -18.35 -26.08 -71.54
N LEU A 446 -17.88 -25.97 -70.29
CA LEU A 446 -18.24 -24.98 -69.31
C LEU A 446 -17.10 -23.98 -69.23
N PHE A 447 -17.39 -22.73 -69.49
CA PHE A 447 -16.36 -21.69 -69.42
C PHE A 447 -16.96 -20.36 -68.97
N GLY A 448 -16.12 -19.52 -68.35
CA GLY A 448 -16.50 -18.19 -67.89
C GLY A 448 -15.59 -17.71 -66.75
N THR A 449 -16.04 -16.70 -66.06
CA THR A 449 -15.30 -16.11 -64.91
C THR A 449 -16.07 -16.32 -63.65
N SER A 450 -15.41 -16.90 -62.66
CA SER A 450 -16.00 -17.13 -61.32
C SER A 450 -16.24 -15.84 -60.55
N LEU A 451 -16.99 -15.90 -59.45
CA LEU A 451 -17.19 -14.79 -58.49
C LEU A 451 -15.87 -14.34 -57.86
N SER A 452 -14.86 -15.19 -57.76
CA SER A 452 -13.51 -14.83 -57.30
C SER A 452 -12.68 -14.09 -58.36
N GLY A 453 -13.12 -14.11 -59.64
CA GLY A 453 -12.40 -13.55 -60.77
C GLY A 453 -11.49 -14.54 -61.48
N ASP A 454 -11.47 -15.80 -61.05
CA ASP A 454 -10.71 -16.86 -61.71
C ASP A 454 -11.44 -17.42 -62.91
N ALA A 455 -10.69 -17.79 -63.96
CA ALA A 455 -11.26 -18.43 -65.14
C ALA A 455 -11.71 -19.87 -64.79
N VAL A 456 -12.89 -20.23 -65.28
CA VAL A 456 -13.39 -21.61 -65.29
C VAL A 456 -13.37 -22.07 -66.71
N ASP A 457 -12.74 -23.24 -66.98
CA ASP A 457 -12.65 -23.87 -68.29
C ASP A 457 -12.60 -25.39 -68.04
N GLN A 458 -13.75 -26.03 -68.18
CA GLN A 458 -13.91 -27.47 -67.93
C GLN A 458 -14.69 -28.15 -69.03
N TYR A 459 -14.43 -29.42 -69.26
CA TYR A 459 -15.15 -30.27 -70.20
C TYR A 459 -15.77 -31.46 -69.47
N ALA A 460 -16.97 -31.80 -69.84
CA ALA A 460 -17.64 -33.02 -69.37
C ALA A 460 -18.32 -33.74 -70.55
N VAL A 461 -18.42 -35.04 -70.44
CA VAL A 461 -19.05 -35.93 -71.46
C VAL A 461 -20.27 -36.57 -70.84
N THR A 462 -21.34 -36.64 -71.57
CA THR A 462 -22.57 -37.33 -71.12
C THR A 462 -22.35 -38.84 -71.00
N ASP A 463 -22.88 -39.38 -69.92
CA ASP A 463 -22.98 -40.83 -69.69
C ASP A 463 -24.16 -41.45 -70.47
N LYS A 464 -24.43 -42.73 -70.26
CA LYS A 464 -25.51 -43.51 -70.88
C LYS A 464 -26.93 -42.93 -70.61
N ASP A 465 -27.07 -42.15 -69.49
CA ASP A 465 -28.30 -41.54 -69.11
C ASP A 465 -28.39 -40.05 -69.59
N GLY A 466 -27.43 -39.61 -70.41
CA GLY A 466 -27.35 -38.29 -70.98
C GLY A 466 -26.88 -37.21 -69.99
N VAL A 467 -26.25 -37.57 -68.88
CA VAL A 467 -25.83 -36.65 -67.86
C VAL A 467 -24.35 -36.34 -67.99
N ALA A 468 -23.99 -35.10 -68.22
CA ALA A 468 -22.63 -34.55 -68.09
C ALA A 468 -22.49 -33.82 -66.76
N THR A 469 -21.52 -34.23 -65.91
CA THR A 469 -21.32 -33.65 -64.61
C THR A 469 -19.99 -32.91 -64.55
N PHE A 470 -20.03 -31.62 -64.26
CA PHE A 470 -18.90 -30.77 -63.91
C PHE A 470 -18.78 -30.76 -62.38
N LYS A 471 -17.64 -31.14 -61.84
CA LYS A 471 -17.40 -31.24 -60.40
C LYS A 471 -16.46 -30.12 -59.95
N ASP A 472 -16.61 -29.74 -58.70
CA ASP A 472 -15.72 -28.77 -58.02
C ASP A 472 -15.57 -27.45 -58.77
N VAL A 473 -16.69 -27.00 -59.38
CA VAL A 473 -16.77 -25.73 -60.14
C VAL A 473 -16.82 -24.55 -59.22
N LEU A 474 -15.96 -23.57 -59.35
CA LEU A 474 -16.09 -22.28 -58.64
C LEU A 474 -17.47 -21.66 -58.94
N ILE A 475 -18.09 -21.03 -57.96
CA ILE A 475 -19.40 -20.39 -58.20
C ILE A 475 -19.26 -19.19 -59.15
N SER A 476 -20.23 -19.02 -60.06
CA SER A 476 -20.31 -17.83 -60.93
C SER A 476 -20.75 -16.59 -60.16
N GLY A 477 -20.45 -15.42 -60.70
CA GLY A 477 -20.93 -14.13 -60.23
C GLY A 477 -22.34 -13.80 -60.75
N SER A 478 -22.55 -12.54 -61.16
CA SER A 478 -23.77 -12.08 -61.78
C SER A 478 -23.93 -12.64 -63.20
N GLU A 479 -22.81 -12.98 -63.89
CA GLU A 479 -22.78 -13.62 -65.18
C GLU A 479 -22.67 -15.13 -65.00
N PRO A 480 -23.60 -15.93 -65.50
CA PRO A 480 -23.53 -17.39 -65.47
C PRO A 480 -22.45 -17.93 -66.42
N TYR A 481 -21.98 -19.15 -66.11
CA TYR A 481 -21.08 -19.90 -67.02
C TYR A 481 -21.78 -20.36 -68.27
#